data_2a481fbf4593e3c96b086d9045bffbf5
#
_entry.id   2a481fbf4593e3c96b086d9045bffbf5
#
_cell.length_a   1.000
_cell.length_b   1.000
_cell.length_c   1.000
_cell.angle_alpha   90.00
_cell.angle_beta   90.00
_cell.angle_gamma   90.00
#
_symmetry.space_group_name_H-M   'P 1'
#
loop_
_entity.id
_entity.type
_entity.pdbx_description
1 polymer ?
#
loop_
_entity_poly.entity_id
_entity_poly.type
_entity_poly.pdbx_seq_one_letter_code
_entity_poly.pdbx_strand_id
1 'polypeptide(L)'
;MKRLRIVSFFLLFCSSIFLAAQGKRITQKGEISFTSNAQLEVITASSDKVLGIIDPATNQFAFSVLIQSFKGFNSALQREHFNENYMESEKYTKASFTGKIIEQVNFEKDSSYVIRAKGDLDIHGQKQTRIIKGKINIKNGVVQIESDFLVPLSDHNISVPRIVSQKIANEIEVKFKASMPRQ
;
A
#
# COMPACT_ATOMS: atom_id res chain seq x y z
N MET A 1 61.13 -7.85 53.00
CA MET A 1 60.47 -6.86 52.10
C MET A 1 59.60 -7.58 51.11
N LYS A 2 58.28 -7.69 51.39
CA LYS A 2 57.26 -8.41 50.53
C LYS A 2 56.63 -7.38 49.59
N ARG A 3 56.79 -7.59 48.28
CA ARG A 3 56.15 -6.74 47.24
C ARG A 3 54.73 -7.22 47.02
N LEU A 4 53.73 -6.39 47.37
CA LEU A 4 52.30 -6.58 47.14
C LEU A 4 52.01 -6.26 45.65
N ARG A 5 51.61 -7.28 44.87
CA ARG A 5 51.15 -7.12 43.48
C ARG A 5 49.65 -6.84 43.52
N ILE A 6 49.27 -5.60 43.21
CA ILE A 6 47.87 -5.20 42.99
C ILE A 6 47.49 -5.67 41.60
N VAL A 7 46.61 -6.69 41.52
CA VAL A 7 45.97 -7.13 40.28
C VAL A 7 44.70 -6.30 40.10
N SER A 8 44.77 -5.34 39.19
CA SER A 8 43.61 -4.50 38.82
C SER A 8 42.68 -5.35 37.91
N PHE A 9 41.53 -5.76 38.45
CA PHE A 9 40.50 -6.49 37.71
C PHE A 9 39.62 -5.48 36.97
N PHE A 10 39.87 -5.30 35.62
CA PHE A 10 39.11 -4.42 34.76
C PHE A 10 37.82 -5.17 34.37
N LEU A 11 36.70 -4.89 35.05
CA LEU A 11 35.37 -5.39 34.69
C LEU A 11 34.90 -4.72 33.42
N LEU A 12 35.03 -5.42 32.28
CA LEU A 12 34.41 -5.01 31.02
C LEU A 12 32.89 -5.17 31.15
N PHE A 13 32.19 -4.06 31.36
CA PHE A 13 30.73 -4.01 31.34
C PHE A 13 30.26 -4.06 29.89
N CYS A 14 30.01 -5.26 29.39
CA CYS A 14 29.47 -5.48 28.07
C CYS A 14 27.95 -5.11 28.10
N SER A 15 27.62 -3.83 27.85
CA SER A 15 26.24 -3.39 27.68
C SER A 15 25.68 -3.97 26.39
N SER A 16 24.93 -5.06 26.50
CA SER A 16 24.14 -5.64 25.42
C SER A 16 23.06 -4.64 25.02
N ILE A 17 23.26 -3.93 23.91
CA ILE A 17 22.22 -3.11 23.28
C ILE A 17 21.21 -4.10 22.70
N PHE A 18 20.10 -4.32 23.40
CA PHE A 18 18.93 -4.99 22.86
C PHE A 18 18.35 -4.08 21.76
N LEU A 19 18.71 -4.35 20.51
CA LEU A 19 18.02 -3.80 19.36
C LEU A 19 16.65 -4.47 19.33
N ALA A 20 15.63 -3.80 19.86
CA ALA A 20 14.25 -4.26 19.74
C ALA A 20 13.91 -4.32 18.26
N ALA A 21 13.81 -5.51 17.69
CA ALA A 21 13.35 -5.70 16.32
C ALA A 21 11.91 -5.19 16.23
N GLN A 22 11.70 -4.10 15.50
CA GLN A 22 10.35 -3.57 15.24
C GLN A 22 9.60 -4.61 14.40
N GLY A 23 8.51 -5.16 14.96
CA GLY A 23 7.69 -6.16 14.27
C GLY A 23 7.07 -5.60 12.99
N LYS A 24 7.00 -6.44 11.95
CA LYS A 24 6.32 -6.08 10.70
C LYS A 24 4.85 -5.77 10.96
N ARG A 25 4.29 -4.83 10.19
CA ARG A 25 2.87 -4.49 10.22
C ARG A 25 2.20 -5.17 9.04
N ILE A 26 1.16 -5.95 9.30
CA ILE A 26 0.46 -6.73 8.26
C ILE A 26 -1.03 -6.41 8.31
N THR A 27 -1.65 -6.28 7.13
CA THR A 27 -3.10 -6.28 6.98
C THR A 27 -3.54 -7.37 6.01
N GLN A 28 -4.70 -7.98 6.31
CA GLN A 28 -5.40 -8.90 5.42
C GLN A 28 -6.82 -8.40 5.09
N LYS A 29 -7.17 -7.20 5.57
CA LYS A 29 -8.51 -6.61 5.45
C LYS A 29 -8.42 -5.12 5.09
N GLY A 30 -7.45 -4.74 4.26
CA GLY A 30 -7.42 -3.40 3.70
C GLY A 30 -8.53 -3.23 2.66
N GLU A 31 -8.96 -2.00 2.46
CA GLU A 31 -10.00 -1.62 1.52
C GLU A 31 -9.42 -0.78 0.40
N ILE A 32 -9.88 -1.01 -0.80
CA ILE A 32 -9.59 -0.17 -1.96
C ILE A 32 -10.87 0.02 -2.76
N SER A 33 -11.09 1.23 -3.23
CA SER A 33 -12.18 1.54 -4.16
C SER A 33 -11.68 2.39 -5.30
N PHE A 34 -12.36 2.30 -6.42
CA PHE A 34 -12.13 3.20 -7.52
C PHE A 34 -13.43 3.83 -8.03
N THR A 35 -13.28 5.01 -8.64
CA THR A 35 -14.36 5.72 -9.32
C THR A 35 -13.89 6.15 -10.69
N SER A 36 -14.61 5.73 -11.72
CA SER A 36 -14.56 6.29 -13.07
C SER A 36 -15.67 7.33 -13.18
N ASN A 37 -15.31 8.62 -13.13
CA ASN A 37 -16.25 9.72 -13.22
C ASN A 37 -16.25 10.27 -14.64
N ALA A 38 -17.06 9.68 -15.51
CA ALA A 38 -17.19 10.08 -16.90
C ALA A 38 -18.42 10.96 -17.14
N GLN A 39 -18.51 11.59 -18.31
CA GLN A 39 -19.54 12.56 -18.63
C GLN A 39 -20.97 11.98 -18.55
N LEU A 40 -21.17 10.75 -18.96
CA LEU A 40 -22.50 10.10 -19.03
C LEU A 40 -22.71 9.05 -17.94
N GLU A 41 -21.66 8.59 -17.28
CA GLU A 41 -21.77 7.49 -16.33
C GLU A 41 -20.72 7.59 -15.22
N VAL A 42 -21.13 7.31 -14.00
CA VAL A 42 -20.23 7.11 -12.86
C VAL A 42 -20.20 5.62 -12.54
N ILE A 43 -18.99 5.04 -12.60
CA ILE A 43 -18.76 3.63 -12.27
C ILE A 43 -17.94 3.57 -11.00
N THR A 44 -18.41 2.85 -10.00
CA THR A 44 -17.66 2.60 -8.77
C THR A 44 -17.52 1.12 -8.51
N ALA A 45 -16.40 0.71 -7.96
CA ALA A 45 -16.26 -0.62 -7.38
C ALA A 45 -15.27 -0.61 -6.24
N SER A 46 -15.35 -1.60 -5.35
CA SER A 46 -14.49 -1.72 -4.17
C SER A 46 -14.12 -3.16 -3.88
N SER A 47 -13.02 -3.34 -3.16
CA SER A 47 -12.58 -4.61 -2.62
C SER A 47 -12.12 -4.45 -1.17
N ASP A 48 -12.51 -5.37 -0.31
CA ASP A 48 -12.08 -5.53 1.08
C ASP A 48 -10.95 -6.58 1.24
N LYS A 49 -10.32 -6.97 0.13
CA LYS A 49 -9.33 -8.05 0.05
C LYS A 49 -7.91 -7.54 -0.20
N VAL A 50 -7.61 -6.32 0.24
CA VAL A 50 -6.23 -5.80 0.17
C VAL A 50 -5.36 -6.52 1.18
N LEU A 51 -4.27 -7.08 0.69
CA LEU A 51 -3.17 -7.62 1.50
C LEU A 51 -2.05 -6.60 1.55
N GLY A 52 -1.40 -6.47 2.69
CA GLY A 52 -0.31 -5.51 2.82
C GLY A 52 0.64 -5.80 3.96
N ILE A 53 1.87 -5.36 3.79
CA ILE A 53 2.92 -5.41 4.78
C ILE A 53 3.72 -4.12 4.76
N ILE A 54 4.12 -3.65 5.95
CA ILE A 54 5.11 -2.61 6.14
C ILE A 54 6.19 -3.14 7.07
N ASP A 55 7.43 -2.88 6.70
CA ASP A 55 8.60 -3.09 7.55
C ASP A 55 9.01 -1.75 8.18
N PRO A 56 8.75 -1.53 9.48
CA PRO A 56 9.09 -0.30 10.17
C PRO A 56 10.59 0.00 10.22
N ALA A 57 11.45 -1.02 10.17
CA ALA A 57 12.89 -0.85 10.24
C ALA A 57 13.48 -0.24 8.96
N THR A 58 12.85 -0.54 7.81
CA THR A 58 13.33 -0.12 6.49
C THR A 58 12.41 0.89 5.81
N ASN A 59 11.19 1.13 6.34
CA ASN A 59 10.09 1.85 5.72
C ASN A 59 9.63 1.25 4.38
N GLN A 60 10.00 0.00 4.09
CA GLN A 60 9.54 -0.71 2.90
C GLN A 60 8.09 -1.18 3.08
N PHE A 61 7.36 -1.19 1.98
CA PHE A 61 6.00 -1.68 1.97
C PHE A 61 5.70 -2.50 0.71
N ALA A 62 4.69 -3.35 0.81
CA ALA A 62 4.07 -4.04 -0.31
C ALA A 62 2.57 -4.16 -0.04
N PHE A 63 1.76 -3.71 -0.98
CA PHE A 63 0.31 -3.88 -0.98
C PHE A 63 -0.13 -4.55 -2.27
N SER A 64 -1.17 -5.37 -2.20
CA SER A 64 -1.75 -6.01 -3.38
C SER A 64 -3.24 -6.28 -3.19
N VAL A 65 -3.97 -6.34 -4.31
CA VAL A 65 -5.38 -6.71 -4.37
C VAL A 65 -5.64 -7.60 -5.58
N LEU A 66 -6.50 -8.60 -5.43
CA LEU A 66 -6.96 -9.42 -6.55
C LEU A 66 -7.99 -8.64 -7.38
N ILE A 67 -7.81 -8.58 -8.69
CA ILE A 67 -8.69 -7.83 -9.59
C ILE A 67 -10.12 -8.39 -9.55
N GLN A 68 -10.30 -9.70 -9.55
CA GLN A 68 -11.61 -10.33 -9.48
C GLN A 68 -12.38 -10.11 -8.18
N SER A 69 -11.70 -9.59 -7.13
CA SER A 69 -12.33 -9.30 -5.83
C SER A 69 -13.16 -8.02 -5.80
N PHE A 70 -13.07 -7.17 -6.84
CA PHE A 70 -13.85 -5.93 -6.92
C PHE A 70 -15.34 -6.21 -7.12
N LYS A 71 -16.17 -5.46 -6.37
CA LYS A 71 -17.63 -5.53 -6.32
C LYS A 71 -18.25 -4.14 -6.31
N GLY A 72 -19.56 -4.03 -6.51
CA GLY A 72 -20.29 -2.75 -6.42
C GLY A 72 -20.46 -2.05 -7.76
N PHE A 73 -20.20 -2.74 -8.87
CA PHE A 73 -20.52 -2.24 -10.23
C PHE A 73 -22.01 -2.02 -10.42
N ASN A 74 -22.39 -1.12 -11.33
CA ASN A 74 -23.80 -0.84 -11.65
C ASN A 74 -24.55 -2.04 -12.23
N SER A 75 -23.84 -3.00 -12.86
CA SER A 75 -24.40 -4.24 -13.37
C SER A 75 -23.39 -5.40 -13.41
N ALA A 76 -23.89 -6.62 -13.51
CA ALA A 76 -23.05 -7.81 -13.69
C ALA A 76 -22.22 -7.75 -14.99
N LEU A 77 -22.84 -7.29 -16.08
CA LEU A 77 -22.15 -7.09 -17.37
C LEU A 77 -21.01 -6.08 -17.28
N GLN A 78 -21.18 -5.00 -16.51
CA GLN A 78 -20.12 -4.01 -16.30
C GLN A 78 -18.93 -4.61 -15.53
N ARG A 79 -19.20 -5.48 -14.55
CA ARG A 79 -18.15 -6.23 -13.84
C ARG A 79 -17.44 -7.22 -14.76
N GLU A 80 -18.18 -7.91 -15.63
CA GLU A 80 -17.63 -8.83 -16.63
C GLU A 80 -16.67 -8.07 -17.57
N HIS A 81 -17.14 -6.95 -18.17
CA HIS A 81 -16.28 -6.10 -19.02
C HIS A 81 -15.04 -5.58 -18.28
N PHE A 82 -15.17 -5.20 -17.00
CA PHE A 82 -14.01 -4.80 -16.19
C PHE A 82 -13.00 -5.93 -16.10
N ASN A 83 -13.43 -7.16 -15.81
CA ASN A 83 -12.52 -8.29 -15.67
C ASN A 83 -11.91 -8.75 -17.00
N GLU A 84 -12.70 -8.81 -18.06
CA GLU A 84 -12.30 -9.44 -19.32
C GLU A 84 -11.68 -8.45 -20.31
N ASN A 85 -12.31 -7.28 -20.48
CA ASN A 85 -11.94 -6.36 -21.56
C ASN A 85 -10.94 -5.27 -21.10
N TYR A 86 -10.99 -4.85 -19.82
CA TYR A 86 -10.15 -3.78 -19.32
C TYR A 86 -8.98 -4.26 -18.48
N MET A 87 -9.22 -5.21 -17.60
CA MET A 87 -8.20 -5.67 -16.66
C MET A 87 -7.58 -7.01 -17.05
N GLU A 88 -8.18 -7.75 -18.00
CA GLU A 88 -7.73 -9.10 -18.40
C GLU A 88 -7.37 -9.93 -17.17
N SER A 89 -8.28 -10.02 -16.19
CA SER A 89 -8.01 -10.48 -14.82
C SER A 89 -7.60 -11.95 -14.72
N GLU A 90 -7.79 -12.74 -15.73
CA GLU A 90 -7.24 -14.11 -15.82
C GLU A 90 -5.73 -14.10 -16.06
N LYS A 91 -5.24 -13.12 -16.83
CA LYS A 91 -3.83 -12.94 -17.14
C LYS A 91 -3.12 -12.06 -16.09
N TYR A 92 -3.74 -10.97 -15.72
CA TYR A 92 -3.24 -10.00 -14.74
C TYR A 92 -4.08 -10.08 -13.46
N THR A 93 -3.84 -11.11 -12.67
CA THR A 93 -4.70 -11.49 -11.54
C THR A 93 -4.74 -10.48 -10.41
N LYS A 94 -3.70 -9.62 -10.28
CA LYS A 94 -3.56 -8.66 -9.18
C LYS A 94 -3.03 -7.32 -9.64
N ALA A 95 -3.41 -6.25 -8.92
CA ALA A 95 -2.68 -5.00 -8.88
C ALA A 95 -1.82 -4.94 -7.62
N SER A 96 -0.67 -4.25 -7.69
CA SER A 96 0.22 -4.12 -6.53
C SER A 96 0.95 -2.77 -6.51
N PHE A 97 1.31 -2.32 -5.29
CA PHE A 97 2.18 -1.17 -5.09
C PHE A 97 3.27 -1.55 -4.09
N THR A 98 4.52 -1.51 -4.53
CA THR A 98 5.67 -1.90 -3.72
C THR A 98 6.71 -0.79 -3.73
N GLY A 99 7.29 -0.49 -2.57
CA GLY A 99 8.24 0.60 -2.49
C GLY A 99 8.67 0.95 -1.09
N LYS A 100 8.93 2.26 -0.88
CA LYS A 100 9.41 2.79 0.39
C LYS A 100 8.71 4.11 0.73
N ILE A 101 8.38 4.29 1.99
CA ILE A 101 7.93 5.57 2.55
C ILE A 101 9.16 6.48 2.65
N ILE A 102 9.05 7.71 2.12
CA ILE A 102 10.16 8.67 2.06
C ILE A 102 10.42 9.28 3.44
N GLU A 103 9.35 9.64 4.15
CA GLU A 103 9.42 10.24 5.47
C GLU A 103 9.84 9.22 6.54
N GLN A 104 10.53 9.69 7.57
CA GLN A 104 10.82 8.89 8.75
C GLN A 104 9.55 8.79 9.61
N VAL A 105 9.04 7.57 9.79
CA VAL A 105 7.86 7.28 10.60
C VAL A 105 8.27 6.49 11.83
N ASN A 106 7.93 7.01 13.01
CA ASN A 106 8.08 6.25 14.25
C ASN A 106 6.80 5.44 14.51
N PHE A 107 6.82 4.16 14.14
CA PHE A 107 5.68 3.25 14.26
C PHE A 107 5.38 2.78 15.69
N GLU A 108 6.21 3.15 16.68
CA GLU A 108 6.04 2.75 18.08
C GLU A 108 5.34 3.83 18.93
N LYS A 109 5.18 5.04 18.38
CA LYS A 109 4.58 6.18 19.09
C LYS A 109 3.28 6.60 18.43
N ASP A 110 2.24 6.84 19.25
CA ASP A 110 0.98 7.42 18.78
C ASP A 110 1.25 8.79 18.13
N SER A 111 0.93 8.91 16.85
CA SER A 111 1.20 10.10 16.04
C SER A 111 0.52 10.03 14.69
N SER A 112 0.49 11.17 13.98
CA SER A 112 -0.02 11.29 12.63
C SER A 112 1.05 11.86 11.71
N TYR A 113 1.15 11.28 10.50
CA TYR A 113 2.11 11.68 9.47
C TYR A 113 1.41 11.88 8.14
N VAL A 114 1.79 12.93 7.43
CA VAL A 114 1.57 13.02 5.98
C VAL A 114 2.82 12.43 5.33
N ILE A 115 2.64 11.43 4.47
CA ILE A 115 3.74 10.69 3.88
C ILE A 115 3.69 10.70 2.36
N ARG A 116 4.84 10.43 1.75
CA ARG A 116 5.01 10.12 0.34
C ARG A 116 5.56 8.71 0.22
N ALA A 117 4.83 7.87 -0.47
CA ALA A 117 5.23 6.51 -0.79
C ALA A 117 5.80 6.50 -2.22
N LYS A 118 7.10 6.25 -2.38
CA LYS A 118 7.74 6.07 -3.69
C LYS A 118 7.87 4.59 -3.99
N GLY A 119 7.34 4.16 -5.13
CA GLY A 119 7.37 2.74 -5.49
C GLY A 119 6.83 2.47 -6.88
N ASP A 120 6.76 1.19 -7.21
CA ASP A 120 6.25 0.69 -8.48
C ASP A 120 4.80 0.26 -8.33
N LEU A 121 3.91 0.95 -9.03
CA LEU A 121 2.50 0.62 -9.19
C LEU A 121 2.35 -0.29 -10.40
N ASP A 122 2.01 -1.54 -10.16
CA ASP A 122 1.80 -2.56 -11.20
C ASP A 122 0.30 -2.80 -11.36
N ILE A 123 -0.24 -2.41 -12.51
CA ILE A 123 -1.64 -2.62 -12.91
C ILE A 123 -1.61 -3.14 -14.34
N HIS A 124 -2.40 -4.16 -14.64
CA HIS A 124 -2.51 -4.73 -16.00
C HIS A 124 -1.14 -5.14 -16.58
N GLY A 125 -0.22 -5.63 -15.72
CA GLY A 125 1.14 -6.00 -16.09
C GLY A 125 2.08 -4.86 -16.46
N GLN A 126 1.65 -3.60 -16.29
CA GLN A 126 2.46 -2.40 -16.54
C GLN A 126 2.89 -1.77 -15.22
N LYS A 127 4.20 -1.68 -15.03
CA LYS A 127 4.80 -1.04 -13.86
C LYS A 127 5.11 0.42 -14.13
N GLN A 128 4.58 1.28 -13.27
CA GLN A 128 4.85 2.71 -13.29
C GLN A 128 5.43 3.14 -11.96
N THR A 129 6.62 3.76 -11.96
CA THR A 129 7.19 4.33 -10.73
C THR A 129 6.43 5.60 -10.38
N ARG A 130 5.79 5.61 -9.20
CA ARG A 130 4.94 6.70 -8.72
C ARG A 130 5.38 7.17 -7.33
N ILE A 131 5.05 8.44 -7.05
CA ILE A 131 5.07 8.98 -5.69
C ILE A 131 3.63 9.28 -5.31
N ILE A 132 3.08 8.48 -4.40
CA ILE A 132 1.71 8.60 -3.93
C ILE A 132 1.73 9.20 -2.54
N LYS A 133 0.92 10.27 -2.33
CA LYS A 133 0.74 10.88 -1.01
C LYS A 133 -0.27 10.10 -0.20
N GLY A 134 -0.07 10.06 1.11
CA GLY A 134 -1.01 9.43 2.03
C GLY A 134 -0.87 9.98 3.44
N LYS A 135 -1.72 9.48 4.32
CA LYS A 135 -1.68 9.74 5.76
C LYS A 135 -1.48 8.44 6.51
N ILE A 136 -0.63 8.47 7.50
CA ILE A 136 -0.49 7.40 8.50
C ILE A 136 -0.94 7.97 9.83
N ASN A 137 -1.86 7.28 10.49
CA ASN A 137 -2.28 7.57 11.85
C ASN A 137 -1.98 6.34 12.72
N ILE A 138 -1.20 6.54 13.76
CA ILE A 138 -0.82 5.48 14.71
C ILE A 138 -1.52 5.77 16.02
N LYS A 139 -2.35 4.83 16.47
CA LYS A 139 -3.07 4.94 17.73
C LYS A 139 -3.18 3.58 18.41
N ASN A 140 -2.79 3.51 19.67
CA ASN A 140 -2.84 2.27 20.47
C ASN A 140 -2.14 1.08 19.77
N GLY A 141 -1.02 1.33 19.08
CA GLY A 141 -0.27 0.30 18.37
C GLY A 141 -0.86 -0.14 17.04
N VAL A 142 -1.99 0.45 16.60
CA VAL A 142 -2.60 0.20 15.28
C VAL A 142 -2.18 1.28 14.32
N VAL A 143 -1.64 0.89 13.15
CA VAL A 143 -1.30 1.78 12.05
C VAL A 143 -2.47 1.83 11.08
N GLN A 144 -3.06 3.00 10.91
CA GLN A 144 -4.09 3.27 9.91
C GLN A 144 -3.47 4.06 8.77
N ILE A 145 -3.76 3.67 7.55
CA ILE A 145 -3.24 4.30 6.33
C ILE A 145 -4.41 4.68 5.46
N GLU A 146 -4.36 5.90 4.92
CA GLU A 146 -5.32 6.39 3.93
C GLU A 146 -4.57 7.10 2.79
N SER A 147 -5.06 6.92 1.58
CA SER A 147 -4.52 7.58 0.38
C SER A 147 -5.59 7.71 -0.69
N ASP A 148 -5.57 8.85 -1.36
CA ASP A 148 -6.39 9.14 -2.54
C ASP A 148 -5.44 9.54 -3.68
N PHE A 149 -5.57 8.90 -4.86
CA PHE A 149 -4.71 9.17 -6.01
C PHE A 149 -5.40 8.86 -7.32
N LEU A 150 -4.85 9.40 -8.41
CA LEU A 150 -5.36 9.19 -9.76
C LEU A 150 -4.49 8.15 -10.50
N VAL A 151 -5.15 7.34 -11.32
CA VAL A 151 -4.54 6.34 -12.20
C VAL A 151 -4.96 6.62 -13.63
N PRO A 152 -4.08 7.20 -14.47
CA PRO A 152 -4.34 7.29 -15.91
C PRO A 152 -4.34 5.90 -16.53
N LEU A 153 -5.41 5.55 -17.25
CA LEU A 153 -5.53 4.24 -17.91
C LEU A 153 -4.45 4.00 -18.95
N SER A 154 -4.02 5.06 -19.63
CA SER A 154 -2.93 5.02 -20.63
C SER A 154 -1.59 4.57 -20.07
N ASP A 155 -1.28 4.89 -18.80
CA ASP A 155 -0.03 4.51 -18.15
C ASP A 155 0.07 2.97 -17.97
N HIS A 156 -1.07 2.30 -18.02
CA HIS A 156 -1.18 0.86 -17.81
C HIS A 156 -1.68 0.09 -19.05
N ASN A 157 -1.59 0.70 -20.23
CA ASN A 157 -2.03 0.11 -21.50
C ASN A 157 -3.49 -0.35 -21.49
N ILE A 158 -4.34 0.33 -20.72
CA ILE A 158 -5.78 0.08 -20.69
C ILE A 158 -6.44 1.06 -21.66
N SER A 159 -6.98 0.56 -22.77
CA SER A 159 -7.63 1.38 -23.80
C SER A 159 -9.14 1.43 -23.63
N VAL A 160 -9.70 2.63 -23.79
CA VAL A 160 -11.14 2.85 -23.78
C VAL A 160 -11.61 3.01 -25.21
N PRO A 161 -12.47 2.11 -25.75
CA PRO A 161 -13.04 2.25 -27.09
C PRO A 161 -13.80 3.56 -27.25
N ARG A 162 -13.69 4.21 -28.42
CA ARG A 162 -14.34 5.51 -28.70
C ARG A 162 -15.84 5.53 -28.44
N ILE A 163 -16.52 4.42 -28.71
CA ILE A 163 -17.98 4.28 -28.54
C ILE A 163 -18.42 4.39 -27.07
N VAL A 164 -17.55 4.12 -26.12
CA VAL A 164 -17.81 4.21 -24.66
C VAL A 164 -16.97 5.28 -23.97
N SER A 165 -16.26 6.13 -24.69
CA SER A 165 -15.37 7.15 -24.13
C SER A 165 -16.09 8.20 -23.27
N GLN A 166 -17.39 8.40 -23.46
CA GLN A 166 -18.21 9.26 -22.61
C GLN A 166 -18.75 8.55 -21.35
N LYS A 167 -18.55 7.24 -21.23
CA LYS A 167 -19.01 6.41 -20.10
C LYS A 167 -17.88 5.93 -19.22
N ILE A 168 -16.62 6.04 -19.65
CA ILE A 168 -15.44 5.60 -18.91
C ILE A 168 -14.42 6.75 -18.90
N ALA A 169 -14.00 7.16 -17.72
CA ALA A 169 -12.99 8.21 -17.57
C ALA A 169 -11.60 7.71 -17.96
N ASN A 170 -10.76 8.60 -18.53
CA ASN A 170 -9.37 8.27 -18.85
C ASN A 170 -8.47 8.21 -17.61
N GLU A 171 -8.87 8.86 -16.52
CA GLU A 171 -8.22 8.81 -15.21
C GLU A 171 -9.20 8.28 -14.18
N ILE A 172 -8.74 7.35 -13.39
CA ILE A 172 -9.53 6.66 -12.37
C ILE A 172 -9.12 7.18 -11.00
N GLU A 173 -10.09 7.66 -10.23
CA GLU A 173 -9.89 8.02 -8.82
C GLU A 173 -9.80 6.75 -7.98
N VAL A 174 -8.72 6.60 -7.21
CA VAL A 174 -8.51 5.44 -6.32
C VAL A 174 -8.44 5.93 -4.89
N LYS A 175 -9.21 5.28 -4.00
CA LYS A 175 -9.14 5.46 -2.55
C LYS A 175 -8.68 4.17 -1.90
N PHE A 176 -7.72 4.30 -1.01
CA PHE A 176 -7.10 3.19 -0.30
C PHE A 176 -7.15 3.41 1.20
N LYS A 177 -7.49 2.34 1.94
CA LYS A 177 -7.45 2.31 3.40
C LYS A 177 -6.91 0.98 3.88
N ALA A 178 -6.06 1.02 4.91
CA ALA A 178 -5.58 -0.18 5.57
C ALA A 178 -5.47 0.03 7.07
N SER A 179 -5.78 -1.01 7.84
CA SER A 179 -5.57 -1.05 9.29
C SER A 179 -4.63 -2.21 9.61
N MET A 180 -3.51 -1.90 10.25
CA MET A 180 -2.40 -2.83 10.48
C MET A 180 -2.08 -2.85 11.98
N PRO A 181 -2.61 -3.83 12.75
CA PRO A 181 -2.27 -3.98 14.15
C PRO A 181 -0.81 -4.37 14.34
N ARG A 182 -0.29 -4.14 15.54
CA ARG A 182 1.01 -4.69 15.96
C ARG A 182 0.88 -6.21 16.06
N GLN A 183 1.82 -6.92 15.48
CA GLN A 183 1.97 -8.37 15.65
C GLN A 183 2.86 -8.70 16.83
#